data_423666a3f22fe883f3e38789016f9f58
#
_entry.id   423666a3f22fe883f3e38789016f9f58
#
_cell.length_a   1.000
_cell.length_b   1.000
_cell.length_c   1.000
_cell.angle_alpha   90.00
_cell.angle_beta   90.00
_cell.angle_gamma   90.00
#
_symmetry.space_group_name_H-M   'P 1'
#
loop_
_entity.id
_entity.type
_entity.pdbx_description
1 polymer ?
#
loop_
_entity_poly.entity_id
_entity_poly.type
_entity_poly.pdbx_seq_one_letter_code
_entity_poly.pdbx_strand_id
1 'polypeptide(L)'
;PTTGSVEATLEETYFNRTPDHFCSHQHTPNNPGADRAGAVLTKNTGYIVWNVFHDYADKGSYHLKELVLHMIDNLLGDDRSVKVNLPDRGIVTFTKQEDESRYIAHLLFAHTSKRGANIEVIEDIIPLCEIKLDARLPKAPKRVYKAECEDGKIVTTDLDYKFENGVASVDVGKVTMHAMVVFDI
;
A
#
# COMPACT_ATOMS: atom_id res chain seq x y z
N PRO A 1 23.06 3.56 14.85
CA PRO A 1 23.58 3.18 13.52
C PRO A 1 24.78 4.03 13.19
N THR A 2 25.76 3.44 12.56
CA THR A 2 26.96 4.17 12.09
C THR A 2 26.70 4.89 10.75
N THR A 3 25.65 4.49 10.05
CA THR A 3 25.20 5.05 8.77
C THR A 3 23.69 4.93 8.66
N GLY A 4 23.02 5.95 8.18
CA GLY A 4 21.57 5.99 8.02
C GLY A 4 20.88 6.95 8.97
N SER A 5 19.61 7.27 8.65
CA SER A 5 18.72 8.10 9.47
C SER A 5 17.90 7.22 10.42
N VAL A 6 17.63 7.74 11.61
CA VAL A 6 16.70 7.12 12.56
C VAL A 6 15.31 7.67 12.27
N GLU A 7 14.40 6.81 11.82
CA GLU A 7 13.03 7.18 11.45
C GLU A 7 12.05 7.02 12.61
N ALA A 8 12.37 6.15 13.56
CA ALA A 8 11.63 6.00 14.80
C ALA A 8 12.55 5.54 15.94
N THR A 9 12.25 6.00 17.15
CA THR A 9 12.97 5.60 18.36
C THR A 9 12.23 4.50 19.10
N LEU A 10 12.98 3.62 19.75
CA LEU A 10 12.45 2.58 20.62
C LEU A 10 12.42 3.11 22.06
N GLU A 11 11.23 3.19 22.61
CA GLU A 11 11.06 3.39 24.06
C GLU A 11 10.86 2.03 24.73
N GLU A 12 11.68 1.72 25.71
CA GLU A 12 11.54 0.51 26.51
C GLU A 12 10.57 0.71 27.64
N THR A 13 9.88 -0.35 28.03
CA THR A 13 9.05 -0.33 29.21
C THR A 13 9.92 -0.38 30.46
N TYR A 14 9.53 0.35 31.49
CA TYR A 14 10.20 0.39 32.77
C TYR A 14 9.42 -0.39 33.82
N PHE A 15 9.72 -1.67 33.96
CA PHE A 15 9.11 -2.51 34.99
C PHE A 15 9.88 -2.35 36.33
N ASN A 16 9.36 -1.48 37.19
CA ASN A 16 9.96 -1.14 38.47
C ASN A 16 8.94 -1.37 39.61
N ARG A 17 8.72 -2.65 39.96
CA ARG A 17 7.81 -3.01 41.05
C ARG A 17 8.57 -3.09 42.38
N THR A 18 8.16 -2.26 43.30
CA THR A 18 8.67 -2.24 44.71
C THR A 18 7.50 -2.26 45.68
N PRO A 19 7.73 -2.47 47.00
CA PRO A 19 6.67 -2.36 48.01
C PRO A 19 5.94 -1.03 47.97
N ASP A 20 6.63 0.07 47.62
CA ASP A 20 6.12 1.44 47.61
C ASP A 20 5.69 1.90 46.22
N HIS A 21 5.89 1.06 45.17
CA HIS A 21 5.58 1.44 43.81
C HIS A 21 4.91 0.27 43.06
N PHE A 22 3.64 0.47 42.73
CA PHE A 22 2.90 -0.49 41.94
C PHE A 22 3.27 -0.38 40.46
N CYS A 23 3.59 -1.52 39.85
CA CYS A 23 3.75 -1.66 38.41
C CYS A 23 3.22 -3.03 37.99
N SER A 24 2.54 -3.12 36.86
CA SER A 24 2.08 -4.38 36.28
C SER A 24 2.49 -4.47 34.82
N HIS A 25 2.44 -5.66 34.24
CA HIS A 25 2.74 -5.84 32.81
C HIS A 25 1.81 -5.04 31.87
N GLN A 26 0.60 -4.74 32.33
CA GLN A 26 -0.37 -3.93 31.58
C GLN A 26 -0.20 -2.43 31.79
N HIS A 27 0.37 -2.02 32.91
CA HIS A 27 0.53 -0.62 33.34
C HIS A 27 2.00 -0.31 33.63
N THR A 28 2.88 -0.78 32.77
CA THR A 28 4.30 -0.46 32.83
C THR A 28 4.52 0.91 32.20
N PRO A 29 5.10 1.89 32.91
CA PRO A 29 5.43 3.17 32.33
C PRO A 29 6.53 3.02 31.27
N ASN A 30 6.54 3.95 30.33
CA ASN A 30 7.66 4.09 29.40
C ASN A 30 8.88 4.64 30.13
N ASN A 31 10.06 4.23 29.66
CA ASN A 31 11.34 4.79 30.12
C ASN A 31 11.83 5.82 29.08
N PRO A 32 11.45 7.11 29.23
CA PRO A 32 11.89 8.14 28.32
C PRO A 32 13.40 8.34 28.44
N GLY A 33 14.12 8.25 27.36
CA GLY A 33 15.56 8.47 27.32
C GLY A 33 16.39 7.22 26.97
N ALA A 34 15.76 6.09 26.70
CA ALA A 34 16.41 5.00 26.00
C ALA A 34 16.51 5.36 24.52
N ASP A 35 17.51 6.13 24.13
CA ASP A 35 17.78 6.59 22.75
C ASP A 35 18.23 5.44 21.86
N ARG A 36 17.39 4.43 21.71
CA ARG A 36 17.64 3.31 20.79
C ARG A 36 16.88 3.53 19.49
N ALA A 37 17.55 3.24 18.37
CA ALA A 37 16.90 3.27 17.08
C ALA A 37 15.90 2.11 16.97
N GLY A 38 14.63 2.41 16.75
CA GLY A 38 13.56 1.46 16.49
C GLY A 38 13.36 1.19 14.99
N ALA A 39 13.53 2.22 14.17
CA ALA A 39 13.56 2.09 12.72
C ALA A 39 14.72 2.91 12.14
N VAL A 40 15.41 2.35 11.16
CA VAL A 40 16.57 2.97 10.51
C VAL A 40 16.48 2.82 9.01
N LEU A 41 16.74 3.90 8.29
CA LEU A 41 16.76 3.95 6.84
C LEU A 41 18.16 4.29 6.36
N THR A 42 18.66 3.53 5.39
CA THR A 42 19.86 3.84 4.60
C THR A 42 19.46 4.08 3.16
N LYS A 43 20.43 4.36 2.29
CA LYS A 43 20.13 4.53 0.87
C LYS A 43 19.38 3.34 0.24
N ASN A 44 19.68 2.10 0.65
CA ASN A 44 19.19 0.89 -0.01
C ASN A 44 18.56 -0.11 0.97
N THR A 45 18.43 0.23 2.26
CA THR A 45 17.98 -0.73 3.27
C THR A 45 17.16 -0.02 4.33
N GLY A 46 16.02 -0.58 4.66
CA GLY A 46 15.20 -0.21 5.82
C GLY A 46 15.23 -1.34 6.86
N TYR A 47 15.36 -0.99 8.11
CA TYR A 47 15.30 -1.92 9.24
C TYR A 47 14.31 -1.42 10.27
N ILE A 48 13.43 -2.31 10.73
CA ILE A 48 12.43 -2.04 11.76
C ILE A 48 12.55 -3.12 12.83
N VAL A 49 12.64 -2.73 14.10
CA VAL A 49 12.85 -3.64 15.23
C VAL A 49 11.59 -4.40 15.65
N TRP A 50 10.41 -3.82 15.40
CA TRP A 50 9.13 -4.39 15.81
C TRP A 50 8.64 -5.47 14.83
N ASN A 51 7.82 -6.39 15.33
CA ASN A 51 7.15 -7.40 14.50
C ASN A 51 5.91 -6.79 13.81
N VAL A 52 6.16 -5.82 12.93
CA VAL A 52 5.15 -4.92 12.37
C VAL A 52 3.98 -5.62 11.68
N PHE A 53 4.25 -6.69 10.94
CA PHE A 53 3.18 -7.40 10.20
C PHE A 53 2.29 -8.20 11.14
N HIS A 54 2.86 -8.86 12.14
CA HIS A 54 2.11 -9.57 13.16
C HIS A 54 1.27 -8.60 14.00
N ASP A 55 1.88 -7.52 14.48
CA ASP A 55 1.18 -6.56 15.33
C ASP A 55 0.11 -5.79 14.56
N TYR A 56 0.31 -5.54 13.27
CA TYR A 56 -0.74 -4.97 12.42
C TYR A 56 -1.90 -5.96 12.21
N ALA A 57 -1.62 -7.23 11.91
CA ALA A 57 -2.64 -8.23 11.66
C ALA A 57 -3.45 -8.61 12.92
N ASP A 58 -2.78 -8.70 14.08
CA ASP A 58 -3.37 -9.19 15.33
C ASP A 58 -4.02 -8.07 16.16
N LYS A 59 -3.41 -6.89 16.16
CA LYS A 59 -3.80 -5.77 17.03
C LYS A 59 -4.30 -4.53 16.27
N GLY A 60 -4.25 -4.53 14.94
CA GLY A 60 -4.67 -3.41 14.11
C GLY A 60 -3.81 -2.15 14.29
N SER A 61 -2.52 -2.30 14.56
CA SER A 61 -1.62 -1.17 14.83
C SER A 61 -1.34 -0.36 13.56
N TYR A 62 -2.22 0.60 13.28
CA TYR A 62 -2.18 1.45 12.09
C TYR A 62 -0.83 2.20 11.92
N HIS A 63 -0.27 2.70 13.01
CA HIS A 63 1.01 3.44 12.96
C HIS A 63 2.18 2.57 12.46
N LEU A 64 2.16 1.27 12.74
CA LEU A 64 3.19 0.37 12.21
C LEU A 64 3.05 0.18 10.69
N LYS A 65 1.81 0.15 10.17
CA LYS A 65 1.58 0.16 8.72
C LYS A 65 2.13 1.43 8.08
N GLU A 66 1.84 2.60 8.65
CA GLU A 66 2.34 3.88 8.14
C GLU A 66 3.88 3.95 8.17
N LEU A 67 4.50 3.42 9.23
CA LEU A 67 5.96 3.33 9.30
C LEU A 67 6.54 2.47 8.17
N VAL A 68 5.94 1.30 7.90
CA VAL A 68 6.36 0.43 6.79
C VAL A 68 6.21 1.13 5.45
N LEU A 69 5.07 1.79 5.21
CA LEU A 69 4.83 2.53 3.98
C LEU A 69 5.84 3.67 3.80
N HIS A 70 6.11 4.43 4.86
CA HIS A 70 7.14 5.48 4.86
C HIS A 70 8.52 4.93 4.45
N MET A 71 8.92 3.78 5.03
CA MET A 71 10.20 3.16 4.70
C MET A 71 10.25 2.71 3.24
N ILE A 72 9.18 2.08 2.73
CA ILE A 72 9.09 1.63 1.34
C ILE A 72 9.11 2.83 0.39
N ASP A 73 8.36 3.87 0.68
CA ASP A 73 8.29 5.07 -0.15
C ASP A 73 9.65 5.77 -0.29
N ASN A 74 10.41 5.84 0.80
CA ASN A 74 11.76 6.39 0.76
C ASN A 74 12.75 5.51 -0.01
N LEU A 75 12.62 4.19 0.09
CA LEU A 75 13.49 3.25 -0.63
C LEU A 75 13.21 3.21 -2.13
N LEU A 76 11.94 3.28 -2.53
CA LEU A 76 11.55 3.26 -3.93
C LEU A 76 11.70 4.64 -4.59
N GLY A 77 11.46 5.72 -3.86
CA GLY A 77 11.48 7.08 -4.41
C GLY A 77 10.60 7.16 -5.67
N ASP A 78 11.22 7.65 -6.76
CA ASP A 78 10.55 7.77 -8.07
C ASP A 78 10.53 6.48 -8.89
N ASP A 79 11.14 5.38 -8.43
CA ASP A 79 11.22 4.11 -9.18
C ASP A 79 9.96 3.24 -9.06
N ARG A 80 8.92 3.76 -8.43
CA ARG A 80 7.63 3.07 -8.32
C ARG A 80 7.00 2.85 -9.69
N SER A 81 6.70 1.59 -10.03
CA SER A 81 6.14 1.21 -11.33
C SER A 81 4.68 1.65 -11.49
N VAL A 82 3.89 1.60 -10.41
CA VAL A 82 2.47 1.96 -10.41
C VAL A 82 2.05 2.52 -9.06
N LYS A 83 1.16 3.52 -9.07
CA LYS A 83 0.52 4.07 -7.89
C LYS A 83 -0.97 4.25 -8.17
N VAL A 84 -1.81 3.80 -7.23
CA VAL A 84 -3.27 3.87 -7.33
C VAL A 84 -3.85 4.23 -5.98
N ASN A 85 -4.91 5.01 -5.95
CA ASN A 85 -5.63 5.37 -4.73
C ASN A 85 -6.72 4.37 -4.33
N LEU A 86 -6.49 3.06 -4.59
CA LEU A 86 -7.41 2.03 -4.11
C LEU A 86 -7.44 1.98 -2.57
N PRO A 87 -8.59 1.63 -1.97
CA PRO A 87 -8.67 1.33 -0.55
C PRO A 87 -7.76 0.18 -0.14
N ASP A 88 -7.55 0.04 1.15
CA ASP A 88 -6.59 -0.88 1.78
C ASP A 88 -6.67 -2.35 1.32
N ARG A 89 -7.85 -2.86 0.98
CA ARG A 89 -8.03 -4.23 0.45
C ARG A 89 -7.94 -4.30 -1.08
N GLY A 90 -7.62 -3.20 -1.73
CA GLY A 90 -7.40 -3.17 -3.17
C GLY A 90 -6.14 -3.91 -3.56
N ILE A 91 -6.21 -4.67 -4.63
CA ILE A 91 -5.07 -5.37 -5.22
C ILE A 91 -4.75 -4.73 -6.56
N VAL A 92 -3.49 -4.38 -6.74
CA VAL A 92 -2.97 -3.84 -7.98
C VAL A 92 -1.89 -4.78 -8.50
N THR A 93 -2.01 -5.18 -9.75
CA THR A 93 -0.90 -5.84 -10.47
C THR A 93 -0.59 -5.06 -11.73
N PHE A 94 0.69 -4.93 -12.05
CA PHE A 94 1.15 -4.21 -13.24
C PHE A 94 2.03 -5.12 -14.06
N THR A 95 1.58 -5.45 -15.26
CA THR A 95 2.21 -6.44 -16.14
C THR A 95 2.53 -5.85 -17.50
N LYS A 96 3.53 -6.41 -18.17
CA LYS A 96 3.88 -6.11 -19.55
C LYS A 96 3.54 -7.30 -20.43
N GLN A 97 2.87 -7.05 -21.54
CA GLN A 97 2.66 -8.03 -22.60
C GLN A 97 3.57 -7.66 -23.77
N GLU A 98 4.69 -8.37 -23.88
CA GLU A 98 5.76 -8.09 -24.86
C GLU A 98 5.24 -8.19 -26.31
N ASP A 99 4.55 -9.27 -26.63
CA ASP A 99 4.06 -9.56 -27.98
C ASP A 99 3.04 -8.53 -28.48
N GLU A 100 2.30 -7.93 -27.55
CA GLU A 100 1.27 -6.93 -27.85
C GLU A 100 1.77 -5.49 -27.65
N SER A 101 3.02 -5.32 -27.23
CA SER A 101 3.62 -4.02 -26.96
C SER A 101 2.74 -3.15 -26.03
N ARG A 102 2.25 -3.72 -24.94
CA ARG A 102 1.37 -3.00 -24.00
C ARG A 102 1.67 -3.32 -22.54
N TYR A 103 1.27 -2.39 -21.65
CA TYR A 103 1.27 -2.57 -20.22
C TYR A 103 -0.17 -2.60 -19.71
N ILE A 104 -0.42 -3.38 -18.67
CA ILE A 104 -1.75 -3.55 -18.10
C ILE A 104 -1.67 -3.41 -16.58
N ALA A 105 -2.42 -2.47 -16.01
CA ALA A 105 -2.68 -2.41 -14.59
C ALA A 105 -4.04 -3.07 -14.32
N HIS A 106 -4.05 -4.15 -13.56
CA HIS A 106 -5.27 -4.75 -13.04
C HIS A 106 -5.60 -4.13 -11.69
N LEU A 107 -6.80 -3.62 -11.55
CA LEU A 107 -7.35 -3.03 -10.35
C LEU A 107 -8.44 -3.95 -9.84
N LEU A 108 -8.27 -4.52 -8.66
CA LEU A 108 -9.25 -5.42 -8.05
C LEU A 108 -9.61 -4.90 -6.67
N PHE A 109 -10.90 -4.75 -6.40
CA PHE A 109 -11.42 -4.42 -5.08
C PHE A 109 -12.75 -5.11 -4.84
N ALA A 110 -12.86 -5.78 -3.69
CA ALA A 110 -14.13 -6.28 -3.20
C ALA A 110 -14.21 -6.03 -1.69
N HIS A 111 -15.32 -5.46 -1.25
CA HIS A 111 -15.57 -5.29 0.17
C HIS A 111 -16.05 -6.61 0.77
N THR A 112 -15.27 -7.16 1.70
CA THR A 112 -15.67 -8.36 2.42
C THR A 112 -16.19 -8.03 3.80
N SER A 113 -17.24 -8.73 4.23
CA SER A 113 -17.79 -8.68 5.57
C SER A 113 -17.51 -9.99 6.29
N LYS A 114 -17.01 -9.90 7.53
CA LYS A 114 -16.77 -11.09 8.35
C LYS A 114 -18.11 -11.67 8.83
N ARG A 115 -18.33 -12.96 8.56
CA ARG A 115 -19.45 -13.74 9.07
C ARG A 115 -18.91 -14.99 9.76
N GLY A 116 -19.43 -15.30 10.94
CA GLY A 116 -18.88 -16.41 11.73
C GLY A 116 -17.42 -16.20 12.19
N ALA A 117 -16.75 -17.26 12.57
CA ALA A 117 -15.42 -17.18 13.18
C ALA A 117 -14.31 -16.89 12.15
N ASN A 118 -14.36 -17.52 10.97
CA ASN A 118 -13.29 -17.49 9.98
C ASN A 118 -13.82 -17.39 8.54
N ILE A 119 -15.01 -16.81 8.34
CA ILE A 119 -15.64 -16.68 7.03
C ILE A 119 -15.73 -15.22 6.68
N GLU A 120 -15.20 -14.85 5.52
CA GLU A 120 -15.42 -13.56 4.89
C GLU A 120 -16.25 -13.77 3.62
N VAL A 121 -17.29 -12.97 3.45
CA VAL A 121 -18.19 -13.02 2.29
C VAL A 121 -18.28 -11.66 1.62
N ILE A 122 -18.46 -11.65 0.32
CA ILE A 122 -18.82 -10.45 -0.45
C ILE A 122 -20.34 -10.46 -0.56
N GLU A 123 -21.01 -9.61 0.19
CA GLU A 123 -22.48 -9.49 0.16
C GLU A 123 -22.92 -8.44 -0.86
N ASP A 124 -22.15 -7.35 -0.95
CA ASP A 124 -22.45 -6.25 -1.84
C ASP A 124 -21.24 -5.90 -2.71
N ILE A 125 -21.50 -5.59 -3.97
CA ILE A 125 -20.49 -5.04 -4.87
C ILE A 125 -20.57 -3.52 -4.82
N ILE A 126 -19.62 -2.91 -4.11
CA ILE A 126 -19.55 -1.47 -3.90
C ILE A 126 -18.63 -0.86 -4.97
N PRO A 127 -19.16 -0.05 -5.89
CA PRO A 127 -18.29 0.62 -6.86
C PRO A 127 -17.44 1.70 -6.17
N LEU A 128 -16.16 1.75 -6.53
CA LEU A 128 -15.27 2.84 -6.17
C LEU A 128 -15.37 3.94 -7.23
N CYS A 129 -15.33 5.19 -6.79
CA CYS A 129 -15.32 6.37 -7.67
C CYS A 129 -14.00 7.14 -7.53
N GLU A 130 -13.70 8.00 -8.50
CA GLU A 130 -12.53 8.87 -8.49
C GLU A 130 -11.19 8.11 -8.36
N ILE A 131 -11.12 6.94 -8.96
CA ILE A 131 -9.88 6.15 -8.97
C ILE A 131 -8.90 6.80 -9.95
N LYS A 132 -7.69 7.07 -9.44
CA LYS A 132 -6.56 7.65 -10.18
C LYS A 132 -5.40 6.69 -10.19
N LEU A 133 -4.71 6.63 -11.32
CA LEU A 133 -3.59 5.72 -11.52
C LEU A 133 -2.44 6.48 -12.16
N ASP A 134 -1.25 6.32 -11.58
CA ASP A 134 0.02 6.73 -12.17
C ASP A 134 0.81 5.48 -12.55
N ALA A 135 1.23 5.37 -13.80
CA ALA A 135 2.04 4.25 -14.31
C ALA A 135 3.35 4.75 -14.90
N ARG A 136 4.48 4.19 -14.48
CA ARG A 136 5.77 4.46 -15.08
C ARG A 136 5.95 3.64 -16.35
N LEU A 137 6.18 4.33 -17.46
CA LEU A 137 6.30 3.73 -18.78
C LEU A 137 7.59 4.20 -19.47
N PRO A 138 8.17 3.39 -20.35
CA PRO A 138 9.42 3.75 -21.07
C PRO A 138 9.23 4.86 -22.09
N LYS A 139 7.99 5.07 -22.56
CA LYS A 139 7.59 6.14 -23.49
C LYS A 139 6.11 6.43 -23.36
N ALA A 140 5.66 7.54 -23.96
CA ALA A 140 4.24 7.90 -23.98
C ALA A 140 3.41 6.80 -24.68
N PRO A 141 2.31 6.36 -24.08
CA PRO A 141 1.40 5.42 -24.73
C PRO A 141 0.72 6.06 -25.94
N LYS A 142 0.39 5.26 -26.95
CA LYS A 142 -0.41 5.70 -28.09
C LYS A 142 -1.90 5.78 -27.75
N ARG A 143 -2.34 4.91 -26.85
CA ARG A 143 -3.72 4.82 -26.39
C ARG A 143 -3.72 4.34 -24.94
N VAL A 144 -4.64 4.89 -24.16
CA VAL A 144 -4.95 4.39 -22.82
C VAL A 144 -6.45 4.12 -22.76
N TYR A 145 -6.83 2.94 -22.27
CA TYR A 145 -8.22 2.58 -22.15
C TYR A 145 -8.47 1.69 -20.93
N LYS A 146 -9.68 1.77 -20.42
CA LYS A 146 -10.20 0.87 -19.40
C LYS A 146 -10.95 -0.28 -20.07
N ALA A 147 -10.73 -1.51 -19.60
CA ALA A 147 -11.51 -2.68 -19.99
C ALA A 147 -12.13 -3.31 -18.74
N GLU A 148 -13.44 -3.51 -18.78
CA GLU A 148 -14.25 -4.09 -17.70
C GLU A 148 -15.14 -5.20 -18.26
N CYS A 149 -15.58 -6.11 -17.38
CA CYS A 149 -16.58 -7.11 -17.74
C CYS A 149 -17.96 -6.61 -17.31
N GLU A 150 -18.83 -6.37 -18.28
CA GLU A 150 -20.24 -6.01 -18.06
C GLU A 150 -21.12 -7.07 -18.73
N ASP A 151 -22.01 -7.68 -17.96
CA ASP A 151 -22.95 -8.73 -18.43
C ASP A 151 -22.26 -9.84 -19.25
N GLY A 152 -21.07 -10.25 -18.80
CA GLY A 152 -20.28 -11.32 -19.46
C GLY A 152 -19.56 -10.88 -20.73
N LYS A 153 -19.54 -9.60 -21.05
CA LYS A 153 -18.83 -9.03 -22.20
C LYS A 153 -17.73 -8.08 -21.75
N ILE A 154 -16.65 -8.03 -22.50
CA ILE A 154 -15.61 -7.03 -22.31
C ILE A 154 -16.04 -5.73 -22.97
N VAL A 155 -16.17 -4.68 -22.15
CA VAL A 155 -16.44 -3.31 -22.59
C VAL A 155 -15.16 -2.49 -22.42
N THR A 156 -14.83 -1.70 -23.42
CA THR A 156 -13.65 -0.82 -23.40
C THR A 156 -14.06 0.65 -23.49
N THR A 157 -13.40 1.48 -22.70
CA THR A 157 -13.61 2.95 -22.66
C THR A 157 -12.25 3.63 -22.75
N ASP A 158 -12.07 4.51 -23.74
CA ASP A 158 -10.85 5.31 -23.84
C ASP A 158 -10.73 6.27 -22.67
N LEU A 159 -9.53 6.43 -22.15
CA LEU A 159 -9.21 7.30 -21.03
C LEU A 159 -8.28 8.42 -21.44
N ASP A 160 -8.58 9.62 -20.97
CA ASP A 160 -7.64 10.74 -21.06
C ASP A 160 -6.48 10.53 -20.10
N TYR A 161 -5.29 10.91 -20.52
CA TYR A 161 -4.08 10.79 -19.71
C TYR A 161 -3.14 11.98 -19.94
N LYS A 162 -2.24 12.18 -18.96
CA LYS A 162 -1.09 13.07 -19.08
C LYS A 162 0.18 12.22 -18.99
N PHE A 163 1.18 12.53 -19.81
CA PHE A 163 2.45 11.84 -19.75
C PHE A 163 3.57 12.84 -19.52
N GLU A 164 4.16 12.76 -18.33
CA GLU A 164 5.24 13.66 -17.90
C GLU A 164 6.30 12.87 -17.12
N ASN A 165 7.58 13.12 -17.40
CA ASN A 165 8.72 12.50 -16.70
C ASN A 165 8.68 10.96 -16.66
N GLY A 166 8.17 10.32 -17.72
CA GLY A 166 8.06 8.87 -17.79
C GLY A 166 6.85 8.28 -17.03
N VAL A 167 5.94 9.13 -16.56
CA VAL A 167 4.74 8.70 -15.83
C VAL A 167 3.50 9.08 -16.62
N ALA A 168 2.62 8.10 -16.84
CA ALA A 168 1.27 8.31 -17.37
C ALA A 168 0.29 8.42 -16.20
N SER A 169 -0.31 9.58 -16.03
CA SER A 169 -1.34 9.86 -15.03
C SER A 169 -2.72 9.80 -15.66
N VAL A 170 -3.58 8.96 -15.12
CA VAL A 170 -4.88 8.59 -15.69
C VAL A 170 -5.98 8.77 -14.64
N ASP A 171 -7.09 9.40 -15.03
CA ASP A 171 -8.35 9.36 -14.28
C ASP A 171 -9.15 8.13 -14.75
N VAL A 172 -9.15 7.09 -13.94
CA VAL A 172 -9.84 5.82 -14.24
C VAL A 172 -11.35 5.94 -13.97
N GLY A 173 -11.71 6.89 -13.10
CA GLY A 173 -13.09 7.15 -12.71
C GLY A 173 -13.68 6.04 -11.83
N LYS A 174 -14.74 5.40 -12.30
CA LYS A 174 -15.45 4.34 -11.57
C LYS A 174 -14.80 2.98 -11.84
N VAL A 175 -14.60 2.20 -10.78
CA VAL A 175 -14.18 0.78 -10.84
C VAL A 175 -15.18 -0.07 -10.05
N THR A 176 -15.74 -1.10 -10.71
CA THR A 176 -16.68 -2.02 -10.09
C THR A 176 -16.03 -3.40 -10.03
N MET A 177 -15.56 -3.78 -8.86
CA MET A 177 -14.87 -5.03 -8.55
C MET A 177 -13.52 -5.20 -9.28
N HIS A 178 -13.49 -5.23 -10.60
CA HIS A 178 -12.28 -5.40 -11.40
C HIS A 178 -12.30 -4.51 -12.65
N ALA A 179 -11.19 -3.85 -12.89
CA ALA A 179 -10.91 -3.12 -14.13
C ALA A 179 -9.48 -3.35 -14.57
N MET A 180 -9.25 -3.37 -15.86
CA MET A 180 -7.93 -3.31 -16.48
C MET A 180 -7.72 -1.93 -17.08
N VAL A 181 -6.62 -1.28 -16.74
CA VAL A 181 -6.15 -0.07 -17.44
C VAL A 181 -5.01 -0.47 -18.35
N VAL A 182 -5.22 -0.35 -19.63
CA VAL A 182 -4.31 -0.80 -20.68
C VAL A 182 -3.62 0.40 -21.32
N PHE A 183 -2.30 0.28 -21.48
CA PHE A 183 -1.43 1.30 -22.09
C PHE A 183 -0.79 0.68 -23.34
N ASP A 184 -1.26 1.00 -24.52
CA ASP A 184 -0.65 0.58 -25.79
C ASP A 184 0.57 1.45 -26.09
N ILE A 185 1.74 0.84 -26.30
CA ILE A 185 3.03 1.52 -26.46
C ILE A 185 3.46 1.64 -27.93
#